data_c789bf68f3e049d537011f2cd709503a
#
_entry.id   c789bf68f3e049d537011f2cd709503a
#
_cell.length_a   1.000
_cell.length_b   1.000
_cell.length_c   1.000
_cell.angle_alpha   90.00
_cell.angle_beta   90.00
_cell.angle_gamma   90.00
#
_symmetry.space_group_name_H-M   'P 1'
#
loop_
_entity.id
_entity.type
_entity.pdbx_description
1 polymer ?
#
loop_
_entity_poly.entity_id
_entity_poly.type
_entity_poly.pdbx_seq_one_letter_code
_entity_poly.pdbx_strand_id
1 'polypeptide(L)'
;MDINIILDSTKRVEEEQHTHYWTANGYKFDNKLLALWYEHNTNNFVTFVDTQLEEIRNQLRDTSIDMNQDYNKNYLEYLKANYDEVNLCFSGGADSLTILDTAIRNNIVLDKLIYFACDDIKLENNREFIHCALPIIEKYKGKYGSYEISTVTWDEHNEMFADEMSFFRRPGLHTLPFTPASLSXXXXILKV
;
A
#
# COMPACT_ATOMS: atom_id res chain seq x y z
N MET A 1 -10.89 -15.03 28.44
CA MET A 1 -10.10 -13.90 27.91
C MET A 1 -9.31 -13.29 29.05
N ASP A 2 -7.98 -13.16 28.87
CA ASP A 2 -7.15 -12.55 29.91
C ASP A 2 -7.18 -11.03 29.75
N ILE A 3 -7.84 -10.35 30.66
CA ILE A 3 -8.00 -8.90 30.65
C ILE A 3 -6.64 -8.18 30.73
N ASN A 4 -5.65 -8.80 31.34
CA ASN A 4 -4.34 -8.17 31.48
C ASN A 4 -3.66 -7.94 30.14
N ILE A 5 -3.83 -8.87 29.18
CA ILE A 5 -3.28 -8.72 27.83
C ILE A 5 -3.89 -7.48 27.16
N ILE A 6 -5.20 -7.26 27.37
CA ILE A 6 -5.93 -6.12 26.79
C ILE A 6 -5.45 -4.81 27.44
N LEU A 7 -5.31 -4.81 28.77
CA LEU A 7 -4.83 -3.63 29.50
C LEU A 7 -3.40 -3.28 29.12
N ASP A 8 -2.53 -4.28 28.96
CA ASP A 8 -1.15 -4.08 28.53
C ASP A 8 -1.08 -3.50 27.11
N SER A 9 -1.95 -3.99 26.20
CA SER A 9 -2.04 -3.45 24.86
C SER A 9 -2.48 -1.98 24.88
N THR A 10 -3.52 -1.67 25.66
CA THR A 10 -4.01 -0.29 25.83
C THR A 10 -2.90 0.61 26.34
N LYS A 11 -2.19 0.15 27.36
CA LYS A 11 -1.08 0.89 27.95
C LYS A 11 0.02 1.17 26.93
N ARG A 12 0.40 0.15 26.14
CA ARG A 12 1.42 0.35 25.07
C ARG A 12 0.97 1.41 24.06
N VAL A 13 -0.27 1.32 23.60
CA VAL A 13 -0.80 2.31 22.64
C VAL A 13 -0.67 3.74 23.19
N GLU A 14 -0.94 3.92 24.47
CA GLU A 14 -0.92 5.25 25.10
C GLU A 14 0.51 5.72 25.39
N GLU A 15 1.33 4.87 25.97
CA GLU A 15 2.70 5.24 26.35
C GLU A 15 3.61 5.45 25.13
N GLU A 16 3.44 4.63 24.09
CA GLU A 16 4.22 4.74 22.86
C GLU A 16 3.62 5.73 21.86
N GLN A 17 2.48 6.33 22.20
CA GLN A 17 1.78 7.32 21.37
C GLN A 17 1.53 6.82 19.95
N HIS A 18 0.98 5.60 19.83
CA HIS A 18 0.67 5.02 18.52
C HIS A 18 -0.30 5.91 17.75
N THR A 19 0.07 6.28 16.54
CA THR A 19 -0.78 7.08 15.67
C THR A 19 -1.89 6.26 15.02
N HIS A 20 -1.77 4.93 15.06
CA HIS A 20 -2.79 4.03 14.53
C HIS A 20 -2.94 2.83 15.44
N TYR A 21 -4.19 2.44 15.71
CA TYR A 21 -4.54 1.35 16.61
C TYR A 21 -5.99 0.93 16.37
N TRP A 22 -6.41 -0.15 16.99
CA TRP A 22 -7.81 -0.57 16.99
C TRP A 22 -8.41 -0.24 18.36
N THR A 23 -9.72 0.06 18.38
CA THR A 23 -10.38 0.40 19.64
C THR A 23 -11.76 -0.24 19.71
N ALA A 24 -12.14 -0.66 20.91
CA ALA A 24 -13.47 -1.16 21.22
C ALA A 24 -13.71 -1.02 22.74
N ASN A 25 -14.86 -0.48 23.09
CA ASN A 25 -15.33 -0.45 24.48
C ASN A 25 -14.34 0.23 25.45
N GLY A 26 -13.62 1.26 24.95
CA GLY A 26 -12.65 2.01 25.74
C GLY A 26 -11.25 1.42 25.76
N TYR A 27 -11.08 0.19 25.28
CA TYR A 27 -9.75 -0.42 25.16
C TYR A 27 -9.10 -0.07 23.82
N LYS A 28 -7.77 -0.04 23.81
CA LYS A 28 -6.98 0.19 22.61
C LYS A 28 -6.07 -1.01 22.37
N PHE A 29 -5.95 -1.40 21.12
CA PHE A 29 -5.20 -2.60 20.72
C PHE A 29 -4.12 -2.19 19.73
N ASP A 30 -2.88 -2.48 20.07
CA ASP A 30 -1.72 -2.28 19.20
C ASP A 30 -1.62 -3.35 18.10
N ASN A 31 -2.44 -4.39 18.20
CA ASN A 31 -2.34 -5.60 17.40
C ASN A 31 -3.72 -5.99 16.86
N LYS A 32 -3.80 -6.15 15.53
CA LYS A 32 -5.05 -6.50 14.84
C LYS A 32 -5.63 -7.85 15.29
N LEU A 33 -4.76 -8.85 15.50
CA LEU A 33 -5.25 -10.17 15.91
C LEU A 33 -5.87 -10.12 17.30
N LEU A 34 -5.27 -9.36 18.21
CA LEU A 34 -5.82 -9.19 19.56
C LEU A 34 -7.18 -8.47 19.48
N ALA A 35 -7.30 -7.46 18.62
CA ALA A 35 -8.54 -6.74 18.40
C ALA A 35 -9.63 -7.67 17.85
N LEU A 36 -9.32 -8.45 16.82
CA LEU A 36 -10.27 -9.40 16.22
C LEU A 36 -10.66 -10.49 17.21
N TRP A 37 -9.69 -10.96 18.01
CA TRP A 37 -9.98 -11.93 19.06
C TRP A 37 -10.92 -11.34 20.11
N TYR A 38 -10.71 -10.07 20.49
CA TYR A 38 -11.61 -9.37 21.40
C TYR A 38 -13.03 -9.28 20.82
N GLU A 39 -13.13 -8.84 19.56
CA GLU A 39 -14.40 -8.74 18.85
C GLU A 39 -15.15 -10.06 18.85
N HIS A 40 -14.46 -11.13 18.47
CA HIS A 40 -15.04 -12.48 18.40
C HIS A 40 -15.58 -12.96 19.77
N ASN A 41 -14.86 -12.65 20.84
CA ASN A 41 -15.20 -13.17 22.17
C ASN A 41 -16.18 -12.30 22.95
N THR A 42 -16.42 -11.05 22.52
CA THR A 42 -17.26 -10.12 23.27
C THR A 42 -18.44 -9.57 22.47
N ASN A 43 -18.48 -9.82 21.18
CA ASN A 43 -19.44 -9.22 20.24
C ASN A 43 -19.39 -7.69 20.25
N ASN A 44 -18.29 -7.09 20.67
CA ASN A 44 -18.06 -5.66 20.62
C ASN A 44 -17.33 -5.29 19.33
N PHE A 45 -17.92 -4.43 18.53
CA PHE A 45 -17.34 -3.99 17.27
C PHE A 45 -16.01 -3.31 17.51
N VAL A 46 -15.02 -3.70 16.72
CA VAL A 46 -13.69 -3.09 16.76
C VAL A 46 -13.57 -2.09 15.60
N THR A 47 -13.10 -0.89 15.92
CA THR A 47 -12.90 0.18 14.95
C THR A 47 -11.42 0.48 14.85
N PHE A 48 -10.93 0.63 13.61
CA PHE A 48 -9.57 1.09 13.36
C PHE A 48 -9.51 2.62 13.49
N VAL A 49 -8.51 3.10 14.20
CA VAL A 49 -8.26 4.53 14.39
C VAL A 49 -6.88 4.85 13.80
N ASP A 50 -6.85 5.87 12.96
CA ASP A 50 -5.61 6.46 12.44
C ASP A 50 -5.71 7.96 12.70
N THR A 51 -4.96 8.44 13.70
CA THR A 51 -5.02 9.85 14.11
C THR A 51 -4.46 10.77 13.04
N GLN A 52 -3.49 10.30 12.26
CA GLN A 52 -2.94 11.10 11.14
C GLN A 52 -3.97 11.23 10.02
N LEU A 53 -4.69 10.14 9.72
CA LEU A 53 -5.73 10.17 8.72
C LEU A 53 -6.90 11.07 9.15
N GLU A 54 -7.25 11.06 10.43
CA GLU A 54 -8.29 11.96 10.98
C GLU A 54 -7.87 13.42 10.85
N GLU A 55 -6.61 13.72 11.14
CA GLU A 55 -6.09 15.06 10.99
C GLU A 55 -6.15 15.51 9.52
N ILE A 56 -5.70 14.67 8.60
CA ILE A 56 -5.78 14.92 7.16
C ILE A 56 -7.26 15.14 6.74
N ARG A 57 -8.16 14.27 7.20
CA ARG A 57 -9.60 14.42 6.90
C ARG A 57 -10.15 15.75 7.40
N ASN A 58 -9.76 16.17 8.60
CA ASN A 58 -10.22 17.44 9.16
C ASN A 58 -9.68 18.62 8.36
N GLN A 59 -8.42 18.55 7.95
CA GLN A 59 -7.85 19.56 7.05
C GLN A 59 -8.57 19.60 5.70
N LEU A 60 -8.89 18.43 5.15
CA LEU A 60 -9.57 18.33 3.85
C LEU A 60 -11.04 18.80 3.91
N ARG A 61 -11.69 18.72 5.07
CA ARG A 61 -13.07 19.22 5.22
C ARG A 61 -13.17 20.72 4.98
N ASP A 62 -12.10 21.45 5.27
CA ASP A 62 -12.06 22.91 5.12
C ASP A 62 -11.54 23.35 3.74
N THR A 63 -11.19 22.38 2.88
CA THR A 63 -10.73 22.69 1.53
C THR A 63 -11.75 22.19 0.50
N SER A 64 -12.08 23.07 -0.43
CA SER A 64 -12.91 22.66 -1.56
C SER A 64 -12.05 21.83 -2.53
N ILE A 65 -12.44 20.58 -2.73
CA ILE A 65 -11.78 19.71 -3.71
C ILE A 65 -12.36 20.05 -5.09
N ASP A 66 -11.52 20.54 -5.97
CA ASP A 66 -11.92 20.82 -7.35
C ASP A 66 -11.95 19.50 -8.13
N MET A 67 -13.14 18.98 -8.35
CA MET A 67 -13.34 17.72 -9.06
C MET A 67 -12.91 17.77 -10.54
N ASN A 68 -12.64 18.97 -11.06
CA ASN A 68 -12.14 19.10 -12.43
C ASN A 68 -10.61 19.01 -12.51
N GLN A 69 -9.93 18.99 -11.38
CA GLN A 69 -8.48 18.94 -11.33
C GLN A 69 -7.99 17.50 -11.42
N ASP A 70 -7.00 17.26 -12.28
CA ASP A 70 -6.35 15.95 -12.39
C ASP A 70 -5.23 15.86 -11.34
N TYR A 71 -5.59 15.37 -10.15
CA TYR A 71 -4.65 15.26 -9.04
C TYR A 71 -3.52 14.29 -9.33
N ASN A 72 -3.78 13.24 -10.11
CA ASN A 72 -2.75 12.28 -10.49
C ASN A 72 -1.70 12.97 -11.39
N LYS A 73 -2.14 13.77 -12.34
CA LYS A 73 -1.24 14.56 -13.19
C LYS A 73 -0.38 15.50 -12.34
N ASN A 74 -1.03 16.28 -11.48
CA ASN A 74 -0.32 17.27 -10.64
C ASN A 74 0.73 16.58 -9.77
N TYR A 75 0.40 15.42 -9.23
CA TYR A 75 1.34 14.66 -8.40
C TYR A 75 2.51 14.11 -9.22
N LEU A 76 2.24 13.59 -10.41
CA LEU A 76 3.31 13.12 -11.31
C LEU A 76 4.24 14.26 -11.74
N GLU A 77 3.68 15.42 -12.06
CA GLU A 77 4.48 16.62 -12.38
C GLU A 77 5.35 17.05 -11.20
N TYR A 78 4.77 17.03 -10.00
CA TYR A 78 5.53 17.32 -8.78
C TYR A 78 6.68 16.33 -8.60
N LEU A 79 6.43 15.04 -8.79
CA LEU A 79 7.49 14.03 -8.65
C LEU A 79 8.61 14.24 -9.66
N LYS A 80 8.25 14.47 -10.93
CA LYS A 80 9.26 14.70 -11.99
C LYS A 80 10.06 15.99 -11.78
N ALA A 81 9.47 16.97 -11.09
CA ALA A 81 10.17 18.24 -10.77
C ALA A 81 11.11 18.11 -9.58
N ASN A 82 10.91 17.13 -8.71
CA ASN A 82 11.63 17.04 -7.44
C ASN A 82 12.53 15.80 -7.30
N TYR A 83 12.46 14.87 -8.27
CA TYR A 83 13.22 13.61 -8.21
C TYR A 83 13.85 13.32 -9.58
N ASP A 84 15.06 12.82 -9.54
CA ASP A 84 15.83 12.51 -10.76
C ASP A 84 15.25 11.28 -11.51
N GLU A 85 14.63 10.36 -10.77
CA GLU A 85 14.05 9.15 -11.35
C GLU A 85 12.68 8.90 -10.73
N VAL A 86 11.67 8.65 -11.57
CA VAL A 86 10.29 8.37 -11.15
C VAL A 86 9.87 7.05 -11.77
N ASN A 87 9.78 6.03 -10.95
CA ASN A 87 9.46 4.65 -11.35
C ASN A 87 8.06 4.27 -10.88
N LEU A 88 7.35 3.52 -11.70
CA LEU A 88 6.01 3.02 -11.35
C LEU A 88 6.06 1.51 -11.10
N CYS A 89 5.66 1.10 -9.90
CA CYS A 89 5.40 -0.32 -9.61
C CYS A 89 4.12 -0.70 -10.34
N PHE A 90 4.26 -1.52 -11.38
CA PHE A 90 3.18 -1.77 -12.34
C PHE A 90 2.72 -3.24 -12.31
N SER A 91 1.57 -3.49 -11.72
CA SER A 91 0.99 -4.84 -11.64
C SER A 91 0.05 -5.15 -12.82
N GLY A 92 -0.35 -4.13 -13.58
CA GLY A 92 -1.39 -4.30 -14.59
C GLY A 92 -2.81 -4.15 -14.04
N GLY A 93 -2.95 -3.93 -12.74
CA GLY A 93 -4.25 -3.67 -12.11
C GLY A 93 -4.72 -2.23 -12.33
N ALA A 94 -5.98 -1.97 -11.97
CA ALA A 94 -6.66 -0.69 -12.25
C ALA A 94 -5.90 0.53 -11.74
N ASP A 95 -5.37 0.46 -10.53
CA ASP A 95 -4.72 1.61 -9.91
C ASP A 95 -3.41 1.97 -10.63
N SER A 96 -2.53 0.98 -10.84
CA SER A 96 -1.28 1.21 -11.55
C SER A 96 -1.51 1.60 -13.01
N LEU A 97 -2.55 1.05 -13.63
CA LEU A 97 -2.95 1.43 -14.99
C LEU A 97 -3.45 2.87 -15.05
N THR A 98 -4.19 3.33 -14.05
CA THR A 98 -4.67 4.72 -13.96
C THR A 98 -3.48 5.69 -13.92
N ILE A 99 -2.47 5.40 -13.12
CA ILE A 99 -1.27 6.24 -13.04
C ILE A 99 -0.53 6.23 -14.39
N LEU A 100 -0.33 5.05 -14.99
CA LEU A 100 0.34 4.93 -16.28
C LEU A 100 -0.43 5.69 -17.37
N ASP A 101 -1.74 5.53 -17.44
CA ASP A 101 -2.59 6.21 -18.42
C ASP A 101 -2.54 7.73 -18.25
N THR A 102 -2.55 8.20 -17.00
CA THR A 102 -2.42 9.63 -16.69
C THR A 102 -1.06 10.16 -17.20
N ALA A 103 0.01 9.43 -16.93
CA ALA A 103 1.35 9.81 -17.39
C ALA A 103 1.38 9.91 -18.92
N ILE A 104 0.86 8.89 -19.61
CA ILE A 104 0.87 8.83 -21.09
C ILE A 104 0.03 9.97 -21.68
N ARG A 105 -1.20 10.17 -21.17
CA ARG A 105 -2.10 11.23 -21.69
C ARG A 105 -1.52 12.63 -21.52
N ASN A 106 -0.69 12.83 -20.51
CA ASN A 106 -0.11 14.12 -20.22
C ASN A 106 1.35 14.24 -20.68
N ASN A 107 1.84 13.26 -21.45
CA ASN A 107 3.23 13.23 -21.96
C ASN A 107 4.28 13.30 -20.86
N ILE A 108 3.97 12.72 -19.68
CA ILE A 108 4.91 12.62 -18.57
C ILE A 108 5.60 11.26 -18.70
N VAL A 109 6.90 11.28 -19.00
CA VAL A 109 7.65 10.04 -19.22
C VAL A 109 8.12 9.49 -17.88
N LEU A 110 7.58 8.34 -17.50
CA LEU A 110 8.07 7.56 -16.36
C LEU A 110 9.39 6.91 -16.76
N ASP A 111 10.35 6.87 -15.84
CA ASP A 111 11.68 6.36 -16.16
C ASP A 111 11.67 4.83 -16.27
N LYS A 112 10.88 4.18 -15.42
CA LYS A 112 10.83 2.72 -15.44
C LYS A 112 9.45 2.22 -14.97
N LEU A 113 9.00 1.13 -15.56
CA LEU A 113 7.92 0.31 -15.01
C LEU A 113 8.56 -0.91 -14.34
N ILE A 114 8.19 -1.20 -13.09
CA ILE A 114 8.75 -2.32 -12.34
C ILE A 114 7.63 -3.31 -12.00
N TYR A 115 7.73 -4.52 -12.53
CA TYR A 115 6.82 -5.60 -12.17
C TYR A 115 7.51 -6.48 -11.12
N PHE A 116 6.85 -6.69 -9.99
CA PHE A 116 7.37 -7.57 -8.95
C PHE A 116 6.80 -8.98 -9.13
N ALA A 117 7.68 -9.95 -9.18
CA ALA A 117 7.33 -11.36 -9.32
C ALA A 117 7.92 -12.15 -8.14
N CYS A 118 7.21 -13.17 -7.67
CA CYS A 118 7.78 -14.12 -6.71
C CYS A 118 8.51 -15.22 -7.48
N ASP A 119 9.62 -15.67 -6.95
CA ASP A 119 10.50 -16.64 -7.62
C ASP A 119 9.92 -18.04 -7.70
N ASP A 120 8.90 -18.34 -6.89
CA ASP A 120 8.25 -19.66 -6.89
C ASP A 120 7.36 -19.90 -8.11
N ILE A 121 6.99 -18.85 -8.83
CA ILE A 121 6.15 -18.94 -10.03
C ILE A 121 6.95 -18.43 -11.23
N LYS A 122 7.35 -19.36 -12.09
CA LYS A 122 8.01 -18.95 -13.34
C LYS A 122 7.13 -17.94 -14.07
N LEU A 123 7.73 -16.90 -14.57
CA LEU A 123 7.02 -15.79 -15.21
C LEU A 123 6.10 -16.26 -16.34
N GLU A 124 6.51 -17.30 -17.06
CA GLU A 124 5.71 -17.93 -18.13
C GLU A 124 4.42 -18.59 -17.63
N ASN A 125 4.30 -18.81 -16.33
CA ASN A 125 3.12 -19.39 -15.68
C ASN A 125 2.36 -18.35 -14.84
N ASN A 126 2.87 -17.12 -14.76
CA ASN A 126 2.25 -16.06 -13.97
C ASN A 126 1.11 -15.43 -14.79
N ARG A 127 -0.12 -15.84 -14.50
CA ARG A 127 -1.30 -15.39 -15.23
C ARG A 127 -1.52 -13.87 -15.14
N GLU A 128 -1.25 -13.30 -13.99
CA GLU A 128 -1.37 -11.84 -13.80
C GLU A 128 -0.40 -11.10 -14.73
N PHE A 129 0.86 -11.56 -14.75
CA PHE A 129 1.84 -10.98 -15.66
C PHE A 129 1.42 -11.14 -17.12
N ILE A 130 1.11 -12.37 -17.55
CA ILE A 130 0.83 -12.70 -18.96
C ILE A 130 -0.42 -11.97 -19.48
N HIS A 131 -1.49 -11.95 -18.67
CA HIS A 131 -2.78 -11.48 -19.13
C HIS A 131 -3.09 -10.02 -18.76
N CYS A 132 -2.41 -9.48 -17.74
CA CYS A 132 -2.68 -8.11 -17.29
C CYS A 132 -1.52 -7.16 -17.56
N ALA A 133 -0.33 -7.45 -17.03
CA ALA A 133 0.78 -6.51 -17.10
C ALA A 133 1.44 -6.49 -18.48
N LEU A 134 1.84 -7.64 -19.00
CA LEU A 134 2.61 -7.74 -20.24
C LEU A 134 1.91 -7.10 -21.46
N PRO A 135 0.62 -7.35 -21.70
CA PRO A 135 -0.04 -6.72 -22.85
C PRO A 135 -0.02 -5.19 -22.80
N ILE A 136 -0.09 -4.62 -21.60
CA ILE A 136 -0.08 -3.17 -21.42
C ILE A 136 1.35 -2.63 -21.58
N ILE A 137 2.34 -3.32 -21.02
CA ILE A 137 3.75 -3.00 -21.17
C ILE A 137 4.10 -2.93 -22.67
N GLU A 138 3.70 -3.95 -23.44
CA GLU A 138 3.98 -4.00 -24.87
C GLU A 138 3.19 -2.93 -25.65
N LYS A 139 1.92 -2.73 -25.30
CA LYS A 139 1.07 -1.72 -25.96
C LYS A 139 1.66 -0.31 -25.85
N TYR A 140 2.23 0.01 -24.69
CA TYR A 140 2.73 1.37 -24.44
C TYR A 140 4.26 1.48 -24.53
N LYS A 141 4.90 0.48 -25.15
CA LYS A 141 6.34 0.50 -25.39
C LYS A 141 6.77 1.79 -26.09
N GLY A 142 7.78 2.46 -25.54
CA GLY A 142 8.24 3.75 -26.06
C GLY A 142 7.53 4.96 -25.44
N LYS A 143 6.54 4.74 -24.55
CA LYS A 143 5.88 5.83 -23.82
C LYS A 143 6.44 5.97 -22.39
N TYR A 144 7.36 5.13 -22.02
CA TYR A 144 8.11 5.14 -20.76
C TYR A 144 9.54 4.74 -21.10
N GLY A 145 10.47 4.96 -20.17
CA GLY A 145 11.90 4.72 -20.41
C GLY A 145 12.22 3.24 -20.59
N SER A 146 11.96 2.44 -19.58
CA SER A 146 12.28 1.00 -19.61
C SER A 146 11.28 0.21 -18.76
N TYR A 147 11.37 -1.12 -18.83
CA TYR A 147 10.67 -1.93 -17.82
C TYR A 147 11.60 -2.98 -17.24
N GLU A 148 11.30 -3.36 -16.02
CA GLU A 148 12.10 -4.30 -15.27
C GLU A 148 11.19 -5.30 -14.56
N ILE A 149 11.60 -6.54 -14.48
CA ILE A 149 10.95 -7.55 -13.66
C ILE A 149 11.86 -7.77 -12.45
N SER A 150 11.38 -7.34 -11.30
CA SER A 150 12.08 -7.52 -10.04
C SER A 150 11.58 -8.80 -9.38
N THR A 151 12.45 -9.76 -9.21
CA THR A 151 12.09 -11.04 -8.57
C THR A 151 12.39 -10.95 -7.08
N VAL A 152 11.40 -11.30 -6.28
CA VAL A 152 11.51 -11.36 -4.82
C VAL A 152 11.47 -12.83 -4.43
N THR A 153 12.47 -13.30 -3.73
CA THR A 153 12.51 -14.68 -3.24
C THR A 153 11.58 -14.85 -2.04
N TRP A 154 11.18 -16.08 -1.78
CA TRP A 154 10.40 -16.38 -0.58
C TRP A 154 11.16 -15.99 0.71
N ASP A 155 12.47 -16.14 0.72
CA ASP A 155 13.26 -15.78 1.90
C ASP A 155 13.23 -14.26 2.13
N GLU A 156 13.45 -13.48 1.08
CA GLU A 156 13.32 -12.01 1.16
C GLU A 156 11.92 -11.60 1.58
N HIS A 157 10.90 -12.23 0.98
CA HIS A 157 9.51 -11.97 1.34
C HIS A 157 9.26 -12.28 2.82
N ASN A 158 9.74 -13.41 3.29
CA ASN A 158 9.58 -13.81 4.69
C ASN A 158 10.33 -12.87 5.63
N GLU A 159 11.52 -12.41 5.26
CA GLU A 159 12.27 -11.43 6.04
C GLU A 159 11.49 -10.10 6.18
N MET A 160 10.81 -9.68 5.12
CA MET A 160 9.98 -8.48 5.17
C MET A 160 8.84 -8.59 6.20
N PHE A 161 8.42 -9.81 6.49
CA PHE A 161 7.32 -10.10 7.42
C PHE A 161 7.76 -10.88 8.66
N ALA A 162 9.08 -11.01 8.89
CA ALA A 162 9.61 -11.75 10.04
C ALA A 162 9.14 -11.16 11.37
N ASP A 163 8.91 -9.86 11.43
CA ASP A 163 8.29 -9.22 12.57
C ASP A 163 6.77 -9.28 12.40
N GLU A 164 6.15 -10.30 12.97
CA GLU A 164 4.69 -10.48 12.93
C GLU A 164 3.94 -9.26 13.44
N MET A 165 4.48 -8.61 14.45
CA MET A 165 3.84 -7.43 15.03
C MET A 165 3.85 -6.26 14.05
N SER A 166 4.94 -6.07 13.32
CA SER A 166 5.03 -5.06 12.29
C SER A 166 4.00 -5.29 11.19
N PHE A 167 3.84 -6.54 10.76
CA PHE A 167 2.84 -6.92 9.76
C PHE A 167 1.43 -6.54 10.22
N PHE A 168 1.06 -6.91 11.45
CA PHE A 168 -0.29 -6.64 11.95
C PHE A 168 -0.51 -5.19 12.34
N ARG A 169 0.56 -4.44 12.59
CA ARG A 169 0.48 -3.02 12.90
C ARG A 169 0.30 -2.14 11.66
N ARG A 170 0.59 -2.66 10.48
CA ARG A 170 0.45 -1.88 9.23
C ARG A 170 -1.00 -1.85 8.79
N PRO A 171 -1.68 -0.70 8.89
CA PRO A 171 -3.04 -0.58 8.36
C PRO A 171 -3.02 -0.67 6.83
N GLY A 172 -4.09 -1.19 6.28
CA GLY A 172 -4.23 -1.27 4.84
C GLY A 172 -3.72 -2.55 4.20
N LEU A 173 -3.04 -3.41 4.94
CA LEU A 173 -2.68 -4.74 4.45
C LEU A 173 -3.88 -5.69 4.62
N HIS A 174 -5.01 -5.27 4.08
CA HIS A 174 -6.25 -6.04 4.19
C HIS A 174 -6.35 -7.12 3.12
N THR A 175 -5.59 -6.96 2.07
CA THR A 175 -5.68 -7.85 0.92
C THR A 175 -4.38 -8.61 0.78
N LEU A 176 -4.53 -9.88 0.70
CA LEU A 176 -3.51 -10.85 0.33
C LEU A 176 -2.08 -10.37 0.67
N PRO A 177 -1.60 -10.72 1.85
CA PRO A 177 -0.30 -10.26 2.31
C PRO A 177 0.88 -10.85 1.52
N PHE A 178 0.62 -11.58 0.48
CA PHE A 178 1.62 -12.44 -0.13
C PHE A 178 2.04 -12.01 -1.54
N THR A 179 1.67 -10.81 -1.97
CA THR A 179 2.23 -10.31 -3.22
C THR A 179 3.09 -9.07 -2.92
N PRO A 180 4.35 -9.07 -3.34
CA PRO A 180 5.18 -7.87 -3.19
C PRO A 180 4.54 -6.63 -3.80
N ALA A 181 3.71 -6.80 -4.80
CA ALA A 181 2.94 -5.72 -5.41
C ALA A 181 1.98 -5.06 -4.42
N SER A 182 1.45 -5.82 -3.45
CA SER A 182 0.56 -5.23 -2.44
C SER A 182 1.29 -4.28 -1.50
N LEU A 183 2.60 -4.43 -1.36
CA LEU A 183 3.44 -3.53 -0.56
C LEU A 183 3.76 -2.25 -1.33
N SER A 184 3.72 -2.29 -2.60
CA SER A 184 4.05 -1.13 -3.45
C SER A 184 2.85 -0.34 -3.96
N UNK A 185 1.97 -0.82 -3.62
CA UNK A 185 0.77 -0.21 -3.95
C UNK A 185 0.60 1.17 -3.43
N UNK A 186 1.00 1.35 -2.66
CA UNK A 186 1.04 2.62 -2.13
C UNK A 186 2.05 3.51 -2.74
N UNK A 187 2.73 2.88 -3.02
CA UNK A 187 3.75 3.59 -3.58
C UNK A 187 3.91 3.18 -5.01
N UNK A 188 3.07 3.13 -5.30
CA UNK A 188 3.25 2.88 -6.56
C UNK A 188 4.35 3.50 -7.17
N ILE A 189 4.67 4.43 -6.61
CA ILE A 189 5.80 5.14 -7.20
C ILE A 189 6.97 5.04 -6.23
N LEU A 190 8.02 4.39 -6.67
CA LEU A 190 9.27 4.30 -5.91
C LEU A 190 10.11 5.53 -6.18
N LYS A 191 10.55 6.15 -5.10
CA LYS A 191 11.53 7.22 -5.15
C LYS A 191 12.92 6.60 -5.09
N VAL A 192 13.78 6.91 -6.03
CA VAL A 192 15.18 6.49 -6.04
C VAL A 192 16.07 7.72 -5.99
#